data_cb1f988d696e6024dda78f01e83f07ed
#
_entry.id   cb1f988d696e6024dda78f01e83f07ed
#
_cell.length_a   1.000
_cell.length_b   1.000
_cell.length_c   1.000
_cell.angle_alpha   90.00
_cell.angle_beta   90.00
_cell.angle_gamma   90.00
#
_symmetry.space_group_name_H-M   'P 1'
#
loop_
_entity.id
_entity.type
_entity.pdbx_description
1 polymer ?
#
loop_
_entity_poly.entity_id
_entity_poly.type
_entity_poly.pdbx_seq_one_letter_code
_entity_poly.pdbx_strand_id
1 'polypeptide(L)' 'MKIKYQGNDKETAAATVAGFLDENGISAKTAIVEYGGEIYAADFDFSTIALSEGAELNVFNIVSGG' A
#
# COMPACT_ATOMS: atom_id res chain seq x y z
N MET A 1 -5.89 -8.21 10.46
CA MET A 1 -5.12 -7.06 10.97
C MET A 1 -5.80 -5.78 10.51
N LYS A 2 -5.84 -4.80 11.37
CA LYS A 2 -6.46 -3.52 11.03
C LYS A 2 -5.37 -2.48 10.82
N ILE A 3 -5.45 -1.76 9.71
CA ILE A 3 -4.53 -0.66 9.41
C ILE A 3 -5.35 0.59 9.13
N LYS A 4 -4.67 1.73 9.07
CA LYS A 4 -5.32 2.98 8.67
C LYS A 4 -4.95 3.23 7.22
N TYR A 5 -5.93 3.14 6.34
CA TYR A 5 -5.73 3.27 4.91
C TYR A 5 -6.48 4.49 4.40
N GLN A 6 -5.75 5.43 3.81
CA GLN A 6 -6.33 6.69 3.30
C GLN A 6 -7.15 7.39 4.38
N GLY A 7 -6.66 7.32 5.62
CA GLY A 7 -7.30 7.98 6.74
C GLY A 7 -8.43 7.20 7.39
N ASN A 8 -8.76 6.02 6.89
CA ASN A 8 -9.86 5.22 7.41
C ASN A 8 -9.38 3.85 7.88
N ASP A 9 -10.05 3.31 8.88
CA ASP A 9 -9.74 1.96 9.35
C ASP A 9 -10.08 0.96 8.25
N LYS A 10 -9.19 0.00 8.03
CA LYS A 10 -9.41 -1.03 7.05
C LYS A 10 -8.84 -2.35 7.53
N GLU A 11 -9.65 -3.39 7.44
CA GLU A 11 -9.19 -4.75 7.71
C GLU A 11 -8.45 -5.29 6.50
N THR A 12 -7.37 -6.01 6.75
CA THR A 12 -6.64 -6.68 5.69
C THR A 12 -6.09 -7.99 6.20
N ALA A 13 -6.05 -8.98 5.31
CA ALA A 13 -5.39 -10.25 5.58
C ALA A 13 -3.94 -10.22 5.13
N ALA A 14 -3.51 -9.15 4.45
CA ALA A 14 -2.18 -9.07 3.91
C ALA A 14 -1.14 -8.86 5.00
N ALA A 15 0.04 -9.45 4.81
CA ALA A 15 1.15 -9.27 5.74
C ALA A 15 2.15 -8.25 5.21
N THR A 16 2.07 -7.90 3.93
CA THR A 16 2.99 -6.96 3.29
C THR A 16 2.21 -5.93 2.47
N VAL A 17 2.89 -4.84 2.12
CA VAL A 17 2.28 -3.84 1.26
C VAL A 17 1.92 -4.45 -0.10
N ALA A 18 2.79 -5.31 -0.66
CA ALA A 18 2.49 -5.96 -1.92
C ALA A 18 1.20 -6.76 -1.83
N GLY A 19 1.03 -7.53 -0.77
CA GLY A 19 -0.19 -8.30 -0.56
C GLY A 19 -1.41 -7.43 -0.44
N PHE A 20 -1.28 -6.29 0.23
CA PHE A 20 -2.38 -5.35 0.36
C PHE A 20 -2.79 -4.76 -1.00
N LEU A 21 -1.82 -4.39 -1.81
CA LEU A 21 -2.11 -3.87 -3.14
C LEU A 21 -2.85 -4.93 -3.98
N ASP A 22 -2.35 -6.16 -3.93
CA ASP A 22 -2.96 -7.26 -4.67
C ASP A 22 -4.39 -7.52 -4.19
N GLU A 23 -4.59 -7.53 -2.88
CA GLU A 23 -5.89 -7.76 -2.26
C GLU A 23 -6.92 -6.73 -2.74
N ASN A 24 -6.48 -5.52 -3.00
CA ASN A 24 -7.36 -4.42 -3.38
C ASN A 24 -7.35 -4.11 -4.88
N GLY A 25 -6.71 -4.95 -5.67
CA GLY A 25 -6.70 -4.78 -7.11
C GLY A 25 -5.90 -3.57 -7.59
N ILE A 26 -4.90 -3.15 -6.81
CA ILE A 26 -4.08 -1.99 -7.14
C ILE A 26 -2.80 -2.46 -7.81
N SER A 27 -2.50 -1.91 -8.98
CA SER A 27 -1.28 -2.29 -9.69
C SER A 27 -0.06 -1.69 -9.00
N ALA A 28 0.90 -2.54 -8.65
CA ALA A 28 2.14 -2.09 -8.05
C ALA A 28 2.99 -1.29 -9.04
N LYS A 29 2.72 -1.43 -10.34
CA LYS A 29 3.49 -0.76 -11.36
C LYS A 29 3.20 0.74 -11.44
N THR A 30 2.03 1.15 -10.97
CA THR A 30 1.60 2.55 -11.04
C THR A 30 1.33 3.13 -9.66
N ALA A 31 1.62 2.39 -8.61
CA ALA A 31 1.32 2.84 -7.25
C ALA A 31 2.49 3.60 -6.65
N ILE A 32 2.18 4.67 -5.95
CA ILE A 32 3.11 5.33 -5.05
C ILE A 32 2.56 5.07 -3.66
N VAL A 33 3.40 4.55 -2.78
CA VAL A 33 2.98 4.13 -1.45
C VAL A 33 3.68 4.98 -0.40
N GLU A 34 2.89 5.51 0.52
CA GLU A 34 3.42 6.17 1.71
C GLU A 34 3.16 5.28 2.90
N TYR A 35 4.21 4.88 3.58
CA TYR A 35 4.08 3.97 4.71
C TYR A 35 5.15 4.29 5.75
N GLY A 36 4.72 4.49 6.99
CA GLY A 36 5.64 4.78 8.06
C GLY A 36 6.44 6.06 7.86
N GLY A 37 5.87 7.04 7.15
CA GLY A 37 6.54 8.28 6.87
C GLY A 37 7.49 8.25 5.70
N GLU A 38 7.62 7.11 5.04
CA GLU A 38 8.49 6.94 3.88
C GLU A 38 7.63 6.81 2.62
N ILE A 39 8.15 7.31 1.52
CA ILE A 39 7.47 7.22 0.23
C ILE A 39 8.21 6.25 -0.66
N TYR A 40 7.47 5.28 -1.21
CA TYR A 40 8.01 4.25 -2.08
C TYR A 40 7.37 4.39 -3.45
N ALA A 41 8.19 4.60 -4.46
CA ALA A 41 7.71 4.79 -5.83
C ALA A 41 7.41 3.46 -6.50
N ALA A 42 6.73 3.52 -7.63
CA ALA A 42 6.55 2.36 -8.49
C ALA A 42 7.91 1.73 -8.76
N ASP A 43 7.95 0.45 -8.98
CA ASP A 43 9.17 -0.35 -9.15
C ASP A 43 9.82 -0.80 -7.85
N PHE A 44 9.40 -0.24 -6.72
CA PHE A 44 9.90 -0.74 -5.44
C PHE A 44 9.29 -2.11 -5.19
N ASP A 45 10.07 -2.99 -4.57
CA ASP A 45 9.56 -4.32 -4.21
C ASP A 45 8.74 -4.21 -2.93
N PHE A 46 7.44 -3.99 -3.10
CA PHE A 46 6.54 -3.80 -1.96
C PHE A 46 6.38 -5.05 -1.10
N SER A 47 6.87 -6.21 -1.57
CA SER A 47 6.81 -7.41 -0.76
C SER A 47 7.81 -7.39 0.40
N THR A 48 8.76 -6.45 0.36
CA THR A 48 9.74 -6.30 1.43
C THR A 48 9.23 -5.41 2.57
N ILE A 49 8.06 -4.79 2.41
CA ILE A 49 7.52 -3.89 3.42
C ILE A 49 6.44 -4.61 4.21
N ALA A 50 6.76 -4.94 5.46
CA ALA A 50 5.81 -5.64 6.33
C ALA A 50 4.76 -4.67 6.86
N LEU A 51 3.50 -5.10 6.88
CA LEU A 51 2.44 -4.34 7.51
C LEU A 51 2.39 -4.69 8.99
N SER A 52 2.02 -3.71 9.81
CA SER A 52 1.82 -3.96 11.23
C SER A 52 0.47 -3.37 11.66
N GLU A 53 -0.05 -3.92 12.75
CA GLU A 53 -1.34 -3.51 13.29
C GLU A 53 -1.33 -2.01 13.57
N GLY A 54 -2.34 -1.31 13.08
CA GLY A 54 -2.49 0.12 13.32
C GLY A 54 -1.62 1.01 12.44
N ALA A 55 -0.83 0.43 11.53
CA ALA A 55 0.03 1.23 10.67
C ALA A 55 -0.78 2.10 9.72
N GLU A 56 -0.20 3.24 9.36
CA GLU A 56 -0.82 4.15 8.41
C GLU A 56 -0.25 3.88 7.02
N LEU A 57 -1.14 3.64 6.07
CA LEU A 57 -0.76 3.35 4.69
C LEU A 57 -1.58 4.23 3.76
N ASN A 58 -0.92 4.92 2.87
CA ASN A 58 -1.58 5.71 1.84
C ASN A 58 -1.06 5.28 0.49
N VAL A 59 -1.94 5.17 -0.48
CA VAL A 59 -1.58 4.73 -1.82
C VAL A 59 -2.12 5.72 -2.83
N PHE A 60 -1.26 6.12 -3.75
CA PHE A 60 -1.62 7.02 -4.83
C PHE A 60 -1.35 6.30 -6.14
N ASN A 61 -2.35 6.21 -6.99
CA ASN A 61 -2.20 5.58 -8.30
C ASN A 61 -1.90 6.65 -9.33
N ILE A 62 -0.79 6.47 -10.03
CA ILE A 62 -0.51 7.34 -11.16
C ILE A 62 -1.22 6.73 -12.35
N VAL A 63 -2.30 7.37 -12.76
CA VAL A 63 -2.97 6.96 -13.98
C VAL A 63 -2.32 7.74 -15.10
N SER A 64 -1.53 7.06 -15.93
CA SER A 64 -1.06 7.69 -17.13
C SER A 64 -2.31 7.94 -17.96
N GLY A 65 -2.53 9.17 -18.36
CA GLY A 65 -3.74 9.58 -19.04
C GLY A 65 -3.89 8.96 -20.41
N GLY A 66 -3.77 7.73 -20.46
CA GLY A 66 -3.98 7.01 -21.72
C GLY A 66 -5.35 6.47 -21.74
#